data_503079b570f671026a6552952afa9344
#
_entry.id   503079b570f671026a6552952afa9344
#
_cell.length_a   1.000
_cell.length_b   1.000
_cell.length_c   1.000
_cell.angle_alpha   90.00
_cell.angle_beta   90.00
_cell.angle_gamma   90.00
#
_symmetry.space_group_name_H-M   'P 1'
#
loop_
_entity.id
_entity.type
_entity.pdbx_description
1 polymer ?
#
loop_
_entity_poly.entity_id
_entity_poly.type
_entity_poly.pdbx_seq_one_letter_code
_entity_poly.pdbx_strand_id
1 'polypeptide(L)'
;MILFKIIISPLALIYWLLSSSRNVLFKWGLLQQYKSRIPVISVGNLCMGGSGKTPHVALILDHLTNYNKAVISRGYGRKNKILIEANSEIHSTKDTGDEPMELLHKFEGSSFKMIIDGNRKNALKYLEMLKEKTDIVVLDDGFQHQYVKRDL
;
A
#
# COMPACT_ATOMS: atom_id res chain seq x y z
N MET A 1 27.95 17.14 16.75
CA MET A 1 27.37 16.34 15.65
C MET A 1 27.98 14.93 15.55
N ILE A 2 29.29 14.74 15.74
CA ILE A 2 29.99 13.43 15.69
C ILE A 2 29.57 12.53 16.86
N LEU A 3 29.51 13.05 18.08
CA LEU A 3 29.12 12.30 19.29
C LEU A 3 27.71 11.67 19.17
N PHE A 4 26.76 12.40 18.59
CA PHE A 4 25.40 11.93 18.34
C PHE A 4 25.36 10.76 17.36
N LYS A 5 26.20 10.77 16.32
CA LYS A 5 26.32 9.66 15.37
C LYS A 5 26.90 8.40 16.01
N ILE A 6 27.87 8.55 16.93
CA ILE A 6 28.49 7.42 17.66
C ILE A 6 27.46 6.73 18.57
N ILE A 7 26.62 7.52 19.26
CA ILE A 7 25.59 6.98 20.17
C ILE A 7 24.46 6.28 19.39
N ILE A 8 24.10 6.78 18.20
CA ILE A 8 23.02 6.20 17.37
C ILE A 8 23.50 4.99 16.55
N SER A 9 24.81 4.90 16.27
CA SER A 9 25.40 3.81 15.46
C SER A 9 25.01 2.40 15.92
N PRO A 10 25.11 2.02 17.23
CA PRO A 10 24.73 0.69 17.66
C PRO A 10 23.22 0.41 17.51
N LEU A 11 22.37 1.41 17.73
CA LEU A 11 20.93 1.28 17.54
C LEU A 11 20.57 1.08 16.05
N ALA A 12 21.25 1.81 15.16
CA ALA A 12 21.10 1.65 13.72
C ALA A 12 21.56 0.25 13.26
N LEU A 13 22.65 -0.28 13.84
CA LEU A 13 23.11 -1.64 13.54
C LEU A 13 22.11 -2.70 14.00
N ILE A 14 21.58 -2.58 15.20
CA ILE A 14 20.55 -3.48 15.73
C ILE A 14 19.30 -3.45 14.82
N TYR A 15 18.83 -2.25 14.48
CA TYR A 15 17.69 -2.09 13.58
C TYR A 15 17.96 -2.73 12.21
N TRP A 16 19.15 -2.52 11.65
CA TRP A 16 19.56 -3.13 10.38
C TRP A 16 19.58 -4.66 10.47
N LEU A 17 20.16 -5.23 11.54
CA LEU A 17 20.20 -6.67 11.76
C LEU A 17 18.79 -7.26 11.87
N LEU A 18 17.89 -6.65 12.65
CA LEU A 18 16.51 -7.10 12.82
C LEU A 18 15.72 -7.01 11.50
N SER A 19 15.89 -5.92 10.75
CA SER A 19 15.25 -5.74 9.44
C SER A 19 15.76 -6.76 8.42
N SER A 20 17.07 -6.99 8.39
CA SER A 20 17.71 -7.95 7.48
C SER A 20 17.30 -9.37 7.81
N SER A 21 17.27 -9.74 9.09
CA SER A 21 16.82 -11.07 9.56
C SER A 21 15.38 -11.35 9.12
N ARG A 22 14.48 -10.37 9.29
CA ARG A 22 13.11 -10.48 8.84
C ARG A 22 13.01 -10.70 7.33
N ASN A 23 13.81 -9.98 6.54
CA ASN A 23 13.84 -10.14 5.09
C ASN A 23 14.31 -11.53 4.67
N VAL A 24 15.32 -12.07 5.35
CA VAL A 24 15.83 -13.44 5.13
C VAL A 24 14.77 -14.48 5.49
N LEU A 25 14.07 -14.32 6.61
CA LEU A 25 13.00 -15.22 7.04
C LEU A 25 11.85 -15.28 6.02
N PHE A 26 11.48 -14.14 5.41
CA PHE A 26 10.50 -14.12 4.33
C PHE A 26 11.03 -14.83 3.07
N LYS A 27 12.30 -14.60 2.69
CA LYS A 27 12.93 -15.23 1.52
C LYS A 27 13.02 -16.76 1.67
N TRP A 28 13.29 -17.27 2.87
CA TRP A 28 13.36 -18.70 3.16
C TRP A 28 11.98 -19.34 3.37
N GLY A 29 10.90 -18.55 3.29
CA GLY A 29 9.54 -19.07 3.49
C GLY A 29 9.19 -19.43 4.93
N LEU A 30 10.04 -19.08 5.90
CA LEU A 30 9.78 -19.29 7.33
C LEU A 30 8.68 -18.35 7.85
N LEU A 31 8.54 -17.17 7.25
CA LEU A 31 7.41 -16.28 7.49
C LEU A 31 6.44 -16.40 6.33
N GLN A 32 5.20 -16.75 6.64
CA GLN A 32 4.15 -16.91 5.64
C GLN A 32 3.72 -15.56 5.07
N GLN A 33 3.68 -15.49 3.75
CA GLN A 33 3.10 -14.37 3.01
C GLN A 33 1.66 -14.72 2.62
N TYR A 34 0.77 -13.76 2.74
CA TYR A 34 -0.57 -13.89 2.19
C TYR A 34 -0.49 -13.77 0.67
N LYS A 35 -0.90 -14.82 -0.03
CA LYS A 35 -1.03 -14.82 -1.49
C LYS A 35 -2.49 -14.54 -1.83
N SER A 36 -2.75 -13.37 -2.42
CA SER A 36 -4.06 -13.02 -2.93
C SER A 36 -4.43 -13.87 -4.15
N ARG A 37 -5.73 -14.07 -4.36
CA ARG A 37 -6.28 -14.62 -5.61
C ARG A 37 -6.27 -13.57 -6.73
N ILE A 38 -6.25 -12.30 -6.37
CA ILE A 38 -6.21 -11.17 -7.28
C ILE A 38 -4.73 -10.79 -7.50
N PRO A 39 -4.27 -10.60 -8.74
CA PRO A 39 -2.91 -10.11 -9.01
C PRO A 39 -2.61 -8.80 -8.30
N VAL A 40 -1.42 -8.70 -7.69
CA VAL A 40 -1.01 -7.58 -6.86
C VAL A 40 0.23 -6.92 -7.43
N ILE A 41 0.10 -5.64 -7.83
CA ILE A 41 1.20 -4.75 -8.18
C ILE A 41 1.52 -3.90 -6.96
N SER A 42 2.81 -3.74 -6.62
CA SER A 42 3.22 -2.90 -5.50
C SER A 42 4.03 -1.70 -5.97
N VAL A 43 3.54 -0.52 -5.67
CA VAL A 43 4.28 0.74 -5.82
C VAL A 43 4.83 1.13 -4.46
N GLY A 44 6.10 1.46 -4.40
CA GLY A 44 6.74 1.83 -3.14
C GLY A 44 8.03 2.61 -3.36
N ASN A 45 8.54 3.20 -2.30
CA ASN A 45 9.76 4.01 -2.33
C ASN A 45 10.94 3.32 -1.68
N LEU A 46 12.10 3.54 -2.26
CA LEU A 46 13.38 3.24 -1.63
C LEU A 46 13.88 4.40 -0.74
N CYS A 47 13.42 5.63 -0.98
CA CYS A 47 13.80 6.84 -0.25
C CYS A 47 12.63 7.43 0.51
N MET A 48 12.89 8.02 1.68
CA MET A 48 11.89 8.80 2.42
C MET A 48 11.70 10.17 1.76
N GLY A 49 10.43 10.59 1.58
CA GLY A 49 10.06 11.90 1.04
C GLY A 49 9.08 11.83 -0.13
N GLY A 50 8.71 12.98 -0.65
CA GLY A 50 7.76 13.14 -1.76
C GLY A 50 8.31 12.65 -3.10
N SER A 51 8.40 11.35 -3.27
CA SER A 51 9.04 10.66 -4.41
C SER A 51 8.08 10.38 -5.57
N GLY A 52 6.93 11.07 -5.62
CA GLY A 52 6.00 10.93 -6.73
C GLY A 52 5.28 9.58 -6.82
N LYS A 53 5.05 8.88 -5.69
CA LYS A 53 4.32 7.59 -5.68
C LYS A 53 2.94 7.72 -6.30
N THR A 54 2.15 8.70 -5.87
CA THR A 54 0.80 8.94 -6.36
C THR A 54 0.73 9.13 -7.88
N PRO A 55 1.61 9.93 -8.52
CA PRO A 55 1.71 9.98 -9.99
C PRO A 55 2.04 8.63 -10.63
N HIS A 56 2.89 7.80 -10.04
CA HIS A 56 3.21 6.47 -10.57
C HIS A 56 2.03 5.51 -10.44
N VAL A 57 1.33 5.53 -9.30
CA VAL A 57 0.08 4.77 -9.15
C VAL A 57 -0.93 5.20 -10.20
N ALA A 58 -1.11 6.52 -10.39
CA ALA A 58 -2.00 7.06 -11.40
C ALA A 58 -1.63 6.60 -12.82
N LEU A 59 -0.34 6.62 -13.17
CA LEU A 59 0.15 6.16 -14.47
C LEU A 59 -0.17 4.67 -14.70
N ILE A 60 0.02 3.82 -13.69
CA ILE A 60 -0.34 2.40 -13.76
C ILE A 60 -1.84 2.24 -13.98
N LEU A 61 -2.66 2.98 -13.24
CA LEU A 61 -4.12 2.95 -13.38
C LEU A 61 -4.58 3.43 -14.77
N ASP A 62 -3.93 4.42 -15.36
CA ASP A 62 -4.19 4.89 -16.71
C ASP A 62 -3.92 3.80 -17.78
N HIS A 63 -2.95 2.91 -17.54
CA HIS A 63 -2.68 1.76 -18.42
C HIS A 63 -3.63 0.57 -18.20
N LEU A 64 -4.34 0.55 -17.09
CA LEU A 64 -5.26 -0.54 -16.72
C LEU A 64 -6.74 -0.18 -17.01
N THR A 65 -7.01 0.52 -18.11
CA THR A 65 -8.38 1.00 -18.46
C THR A 65 -9.40 -0.11 -18.63
N ASN A 66 -8.98 -1.27 -19.16
CA ASN A 66 -9.84 -2.40 -19.46
C ASN A 66 -10.06 -3.37 -18.28
N TYR A 67 -9.56 -3.04 -17.09
CA TYR A 67 -9.62 -3.89 -15.91
C TYR A 67 -10.43 -3.24 -14.79
N ASN A 68 -11.19 -4.06 -14.05
CA ASN A 68 -11.75 -3.66 -12.77
C ASN A 68 -10.63 -3.60 -11.74
N LYS A 69 -10.14 -2.41 -11.49
CA LYS A 69 -8.95 -2.15 -10.70
C LYS A 69 -9.29 -1.65 -9.31
N ALA A 70 -8.45 -2.00 -8.34
CA ALA A 70 -8.51 -1.43 -7.00
C ALA A 70 -7.14 -0.92 -6.56
N VAL A 71 -7.14 0.14 -5.77
CA VAL A 71 -5.95 0.60 -5.06
C VAL A 71 -6.15 0.37 -3.57
N ILE A 72 -5.12 -0.13 -2.91
CA ILE A 72 -5.09 -0.23 -1.46
C ILE A 72 -4.05 0.75 -0.93
N SER A 73 -4.51 1.77 -0.20
CA SER A 73 -3.65 2.75 0.47
C SER A 73 -3.76 2.66 1.98
N ARG A 74 -2.77 3.22 2.69
CA ARG A 74 -2.76 3.27 4.16
C ARG A 74 -3.71 4.33 4.70
N GLY A 75 -3.93 5.40 3.94
CA GLY A 75 -4.63 6.59 4.42
C GLY A 75 -3.82 7.29 5.51
N TYR A 76 -2.65 7.79 5.15
CA TYR A 76 -1.81 8.52 6.08
C TYR A 76 -2.54 9.77 6.63
N GLY A 77 -2.42 10.03 7.93
CA GLY A 77 -3.05 11.19 8.59
C GLY A 77 -4.52 11.01 8.97
N ARG A 78 -5.23 9.95 8.53
CA ARG A 78 -6.63 9.72 8.91
C ARG A 78 -6.80 9.40 10.39
N LYS A 79 -7.91 9.84 10.98
CA LYS A 79 -8.23 9.60 12.39
C LYS A 79 -8.73 8.18 12.64
N ASN A 80 -9.59 7.68 11.78
CA ASN A 80 -10.18 6.34 11.88
C ASN A 80 -9.30 5.31 11.16
N LYS A 81 -8.99 4.18 11.81
CA LYS A 81 -8.16 3.10 11.27
C LYS A 81 -8.96 1.90 10.74
N ILE A 82 -10.28 1.98 10.74
CA ILE A 82 -11.18 0.94 10.20
C ILE A 82 -11.00 0.90 8.67
N LEU A 83 -11.15 -0.28 8.08
CA LEU A 83 -11.20 -0.43 6.63
C LEU A 83 -12.35 0.42 6.05
N ILE A 84 -12.05 1.17 5.02
CA ILE A 84 -13.02 2.01 4.30
C ILE A 84 -12.89 1.70 2.81
N GLU A 85 -14.00 1.41 2.14
CA GLU A 85 -14.12 1.55 0.69
C GLU A 85 -14.46 3.03 0.44
N ALA A 86 -13.47 3.77 -0.06
CA ALA A 86 -13.57 5.21 -0.15
C ALA A 86 -14.33 5.66 -1.39
N ASN A 87 -15.16 6.68 -1.20
CA ASN A 87 -15.96 7.33 -2.24
C ASN A 87 -15.80 8.85 -2.09
N SER A 88 -15.55 9.56 -3.19
CA SER A 88 -15.33 11.02 -3.22
C SER A 88 -16.56 11.84 -2.80
N GLU A 89 -17.77 11.30 -2.98
CA GLU A 89 -19.02 11.98 -2.62
C GLU A 89 -19.32 11.91 -1.12
N ILE A 90 -18.86 10.85 -0.42
CA ILE A 90 -19.23 10.56 0.97
C ILE A 90 -18.09 10.86 1.93
N HIS A 91 -16.84 10.63 1.50
CA HIS A 91 -15.67 10.72 2.36
C HIS A 91 -14.84 11.98 2.06
N SER A 92 -14.25 12.51 3.12
CA SER A 92 -13.33 13.67 3.04
C SER A 92 -11.88 13.22 3.15
N THR A 93 -10.94 14.14 2.92
CA THR A 93 -9.50 13.91 3.14
C THR A 93 -9.17 13.52 4.58
N LYS A 94 -10.01 13.91 5.56
CA LYS A 94 -9.86 13.50 6.97
C LYS A 94 -10.12 12.00 7.19
N ASP A 95 -10.92 11.39 6.31
CA ASP A 95 -11.31 9.99 6.38
C ASP A 95 -10.37 9.09 5.57
N THR A 96 -9.88 9.59 4.45
CA THR A 96 -9.10 8.83 3.46
C THR A 96 -7.61 9.16 3.45
N GLY A 97 -7.26 10.40 3.77
CA GLY A 97 -5.96 11.02 3.47
C GLY A 97 -5.98 11.78 2.14
N ASP A 98 -4.99 12.64 1.94
CA ASP A 98 -4.93 13.54 0.77
C ASP A 98 -4.64 12.77 -0.53
N GLU A 99 -3.62 11.90 -0.54
CA GLU A 99 -3.22 11.13 -1.72
C GLU A 99 -4.32 10.19 -2.26
N PRO A 100 -5.04 9.40 -1.42
CA PRO A 100 -6.17 8.61 -1.88
C PRO A 100 -7.31 9.45 -2.45
N MET A 101 -7.57 10.62 -1.89
CA MET A 101 -8.62 11.51 -2.38
C MET A 101 -8.27 12.07 -3.75
N GLU A 102 -7.02 12.43 -4.00
CA GLU A 102 -6.54 12.87 -5.31
C GLU A 102 -6.78 11.79 -6.38
N LEU A 103 -6.47 10.52 -6.07
CA LEU A 103 -6.72 9.40 -6.98
C LEU A 103 -8.21 9.17 -7.22
N LEU A 104 -9.06 9.29 -6.18
CA LEU A 104 -10.51 9.17 -6.32
C LEU A 104 -11.07 10.19 -7.29
N HIS A 105 -10.71 11.45 -7.15
CA HIS A 105 -11.16 12.51 -8.08
C HIS A 105 -10.63 12.31 -9.50
N LYS A 106 -9.36 11.89 -9.63
CA LYS A 106 -8.77 11.69 -10.96
C LYS A 106 -9.44 10.54 -11.73
N PHE A 107 -9.86 9.49 -11.05
CA PHE A 107 -10.45 8.28 -11.66
C PHE A 107 -11.97 8.18 -11.45
N GLU A 108 -12.62 9.28 -11.13
CA GLU A 108 -14.07 9.35 -11.00
C GLU A 108 -14.76 8.86 -12.29
N GLY A 109 -15.83 8.05 -12.13
CA GLY A 109 -16.55 7.47 -13.27
C GLY A 109 -15.86 6.28 -13.96
N SER A 110 -14.65 5.90 -13.55
CA SER A 110 -13.98 4.68 -14.03
C SER A 110 -14.28 3.47 -13.15
N SER A 111 -14.05 2.24 -13.68
CA SER A 111 -14.14 1.00 -12.90
C SER A 111 -12.96 0.90 -11.92
N PHE A 112 -13.03 1.69 -10.85
CA PHE A 112 -11.97 1.88 -9.87
C PHE A 112 -12.51 1.83 -8.45
N LYS A 113 -11.85 1.06 -7.57
CA LYS A 113 -12.14 1.01 -6.14
C LYS A 113 -10.93 1.48 -5.35
N MET A 114 -11.18 2.32 -4.35
CA MET A 114 -10.16 2.77 -3.40
C MET A 114 -10.43 2.17 -2.03
N ILE A 115 -9.54 1.30 -1.56
CA ILE A 115 -9.62 0.69 -0.23
C ILE A 115 -8.57 1.30 0.68
N ILE A 116 -8.99 1.81 1.81
CA ILE A 116 -8.11 2.41 2.81
C ILE A 116 -8.04 1.49 4.02
N ASP A 117 -6.90 0.84 4.21
CA ASP A 117 -6.64 0.03 5.41
C ASP A 117 -5.13 -0.04 5.68
N GLY A 118 -4.72 0.11 6.92
CA GLY A 118 -3.35 -0.13 7.37
C GLY A 118 -2.92 -1.59 7.24
N ASN A 119 -3.88 -2.53 7.30
CA ASN A 119 -3.65 -3.96 7.10
C ASN A 119 -3.98 -4.39 5.67
N ARG A 120 -2.97 -4.45 4.82
CA ARG A 120 -3.10 -4.80 3.39
C ARG A 120 -3.73 -6.18 3.16
N LYS A 121 -3.44 -7.14 4.04
CA LYS A 121 -4.05 -8.49 3.98
C LYS A 121 -5.55 -8.43 4.21
N ASN A 122 -6.00 -7.59 5.13
CA ASN A 122 -7.43 -7.37 5.41
C ASN A 122 -8.14 -6.77 4.20
N ALA A 123 -7.55 -5.73 3.61
CA ALA A 123 -8.07 -5.08 2.43
C ALA A 123 -8.16 -6.03 1.22
N LEU A 124 -7.15 -6.87 1.01
CA LEU A 124 -7.18 -7.91 -0.05
C LEU A 124 -8.29 -8.92 0.18
N LYS A 125 -8.45 -9.43 1.41
CA LYS A 125 -9.54 -10.34 1.75
C LYS A 125 -10.91 -9.70 1.53
N TYR A 126 -11.06 -8.43 1.88
CA TYR A 126 -12.29 -7.69 1.63
C TYR A 126 -12.62 -7.66 0.13
N LEU A 127 -11.67 -7.30 -0.73
CA LEU A 127 -11.84 -7.29 -2.18
C LEU A 127 -12.19 -8.68 -2.75
N GLU A 128 -11.60 -9.74 -2.21
CA GLU A 128 -11.87 -11.12 -2.62
C GLU A 128 -13.28 -11.62 -2.22
N MET A 129 -13.92 -10.99 -1.23
CA MET A 129 -15.28 -11.31 -0.77
C MET A 129 -16.37 -10.52 -1.50
N LEU A 130 -16.01 -9.44 -2.20
CA LEU A 130 -16.96 -8.65 -2.95
C LEU A 130 -17.56 -9.46 -4.10
N LYS A 131 -18.85 -9.26 -4.38
CA LYS A 131 -19.54 -9.85 -5.53
C LYS A 131 -18.98 -9.30 -6.85
N GLU A 132 -18.61 -8.04 -6.86
CA GLU A 132 -18.00 -7.38 -8.02
C GLU A 132 -16.54 -7.81 -8.14
N LYS A 133 -16.24 -8.41 -9.28
CA LYS A 133 -14.90 -8.92 -9.56
C LYS A 133 -13.89 -7.77 -9.64
N THR A 134 -12.81 -7.87 -8.89
CA THR A 134 -11.62 -7.06 -9.05
C THR A 134 -10.58 -7.88 -9.82
N ASP A 135 -10.07 -7.34 -10.92
CA ASP A 135 -9.13 -8.05 -11.79
C ASP A 135 -7.68 -7.82 -11.37
N ILE A 136 -7.36 -6.66 -10.78
CA ILE A 136 -6.01 -6.29 -10.37
C ILE A 136 -6.03 -5.30 -9.20
N VAL A 137 -5.05 -5.44 -8.32
CA VAL A 137 -4.85 -4.56 -7.17
C VAL A 137 -3.51 -3.86 -7.24
N VAL A 138 -3.49 -2.56 -7.02
CA VAL A 138 -2.27 -1.77 -6.85
C VAL A 138 -2.13 -1.41 -5.36
N LEU A 139 -1.02 -1.83 -4.75
CA LEU A 139 -0.67 -1.42 -3.38
C LEU A 139 0.10 -0.10 -3.44
N ASP A 140 -0.49 0.95 -2.93
CA ASP A 140 0.18 2.21 -2.68
C ASP A 140 0.99 2.13 -1.39
N ASP A 141 2.26 2.54 -1.46
CA ASP A 141 3.25 2.40 -0.39
C ASP A 141 3.41 0.96 0.13
N GLY A 142 3.44 0.00 -0.80
CA GLY A 142 3.47 -1.43 -0.49
C GLY A 142 4.85 -2.02 -0.17
N PHE A 143 5.95 -1.27 -0.35
CA PHE A 143 7.31 -1.83 -0.28
C PHE A 143 7.66 -2.46 1.08
N GLN A 144 7.20 -1.88 2.18
CA GLN A 144 7.47 -2.37 3.54
C GLN A 144 6.56 -3.55 3.97
N HIS A 145 5.51 -3.84 3.20
CA HIS A 145 4.49 -4.83 3.55
C HIS A 145 4.81 -6.23 2.99
N GLN A 146 5.91 -6.83 3.44
CA GLN A 146 6.41 -8.13 2.94
C GLN A 146 5.52 -9.33 3.27
N TYR A 147 4.56 -9.19 4.17
CA TYR A 147 3.59 -10.25 4.48
C TYR A 147 2.47 -10.42 3.43
N VAL A 148 2.44 -9.59 2.40
CA VAL A 148 1.64 -9.79 1.20
C VAL A 148 2.57 -10.16 0.06
N LYS A 149 2.26 -11.28 -0.61
CA LYS A 149 2.97 -11.67 -1.83
C LYS A 149 2.56 -10.72 -2.95
N ARG A 150 3.52 -10.18 -3.64
CA ARG A 150 3.36 -9.29 -4.80
C ARG A 150 3.73 -10.06 -6.05
N ASP A 151 3.04 -9.78 -7.13
CA ASP A 151 3.30 -10.39 -8.44
C ASP A 151 4.21 -9.48 -9.29
N LEU A 152 4.19 -8.15 -8.96
CA LEU A 152 5.07 -7.12 -9.54
C LEU A 152 5.35 -6.02 -8.50
#